data_3d91d32005e808b6eee0480e4785bf90
#
_entry.id   3d91d32005e808b6eee0480e4785bf90
#
_cell.length_a   1.000
_cell.length_b   1.000
_cell.length_c   1.000
_cell.angle_alpha   90.00
_cell.angle_beta   90.00
_cell.angle_gamma   90.00
#
_symmetry.space_group_name_H-M   'P 1'
#
loop_
_entity.id
_entity.type
_entity.pdbx_description
1 polymer ?
#
loop_
_entity_poly.entity_id
_entity_poly.type
_entity_poly.pdbx_seq_one_letter_code
_entity_poly.pdbx_strand_id
1 'polypeptide(L)'
;MLSDLDQIRQKALHALESIQDETSLDAFRIAYLGRSSPLMQVFDQLGKLAREERPAIGRRANEVKQALEAAFSTRSDTLHQSALLRSLQTERLDVTLPGRVLPLGRLHPATISLRAIVRAFADMGFQVYRSPEVETDEYNFGLLNMPPDHPARDMWDTFYTSMPEVSLRPHTSPGQIHVMRQYAPEPIRAILPGMCYRYEQINARKETQFNQLEVLAVGKNITLGDLKGTVSDFARRLFGQNIRTRFRASYFPFTEPSAEYDFECLLCNGKGCTVCAWTGWLEIGGCGMVHPIVLQNGGYDPAKFSGFAAGLGTERIMMLKHRIEDIRYFWSNDLRFLEQF
;
A
#
# COMPACT_ATOMS: atom_id res chain seq x y z
N MET A 1 -32.34 -64.76 41.80
CA MET A 1 -31.77 -63.37 41.87
C MET A 1 -30.24 -63.30 41.84
N LEU A 2 -29.50 -64.11 42.66
CA LEU A 2 -28.02 -64.03 42.55
C LEU A 2 -27.52 -64.58 41.20
N SER A 3 -28.09 -65.65 40.68
CA SER A 3 -27.80 -66.16 39.34
C SER A 3 -28.13 -65.19 38.23
N ASP A 4 -29.16 -64.34 38.40
CA ASP A 4 -29.60 -63.37 37.39
C ASP A 4 -28.64 -62.21 37.34
N LEU A 5 -28.08 -61.77 38.49
CA LEU A 5 -27.05 -60.76 38.57
C LEU A 5 -25.75 -61.19 37.85
N ASP A 6 -25.37 -62.49 38.02
CA ASP A 6 -24.21 -63.05 37.33
C ASP A 6 -24.42 -63.13 35.80
N GLN A 7 -25.65 -63.49 35.39
CA GLN A 7 -26.02 -63.46 33.95
C GLN A 7 -26.05 -62.09 33.36
N ILE A 8 -26.57 -61.04 34.10
CA ILE A 8 -26.55 -59.64 33.67
C ILE A 8 -25.12 -59.20 33.51
N ARG A 9 -24.23 -59.47 34.47
CA ARG A 9 -22.81 -59.13 34.39
C ARG A 9 -22.15 -59.73 33.17
N GLN A 10 -22.34 -61.07 32.93
CA GLN A 10 -21.69 -61.71 31.78
C GLN A 10 -22.19 -61.16 30.45
N LYS A 11 -23.49 -60.96 30.28
CA LYS A 11 -24.08 -60.40 29.06
C LYS A 11 -23.60 -58.99 28.81
N ALA A 12 -23.54 -58.16 29.86
CA ALA A 12 -23.05 -56.78 29.73
C ALA A 12 -21.60 -56.77 29.38
N LEU A 13 -20.73 -57.54 30.03
CA LEU A 13 -19.30 -57.57 29.70
C LEU A 13 -19.03 -58.02 28.26
N HIS A 14 -19.73 -59.08 27.82
CA HIS A 14 -19.62 -59.57 26.45
C HIS A 14 -20.13 -58.58 25.43
N ALA A 15 -21.23 -57.85 25.71
CA ALA A 15 -21.71 -56.76 24.85
C ALA A 15 -20.70 -55.60 24.78
N LEU A 16 -20.03 -55.28 25.91
CA LEU A 16 -19.04 -54.19 25.97
C LEU A 16 -17.78 -54.48 25.13
N GLU A 17 -17.36 -55.75 25.06
CA GLU A 17 -16.20 -56.17 24.26
C GLU A 17 -16.41 -55.95 22.75
N SER A 18 -17.65 -56.07 22.27
CA SER A 18 -17.98 -55.91 20.85
C SER A 18 -18.14 -54.47 20.39
N ILE A 19 -18.18 -53.49 21.30
CA ILE A 19 -18.40 -52.08 20.99
C ILE A 19 -17.13 -51.46 20.38
N GLN A 20 -17.27 -50.79 19.21
CA GLN A 20 -16.17 -50.18 18.47
C GLN A 20 -16.28 -48.66 18.28
N ASP A 21 -17.42 -48.07 18.68
CA ASP A 21 -17.69 -46.65 18.51
C ASP A 21 -18.39 -46.06 19.75
N GLU A 22 -18.30 -44.70 19.88
CA GLU A 22 -18.87 -43.97 21.02
C GLU A 22 -20.39 -44.01 21.05
N THR A 23 -21.07 -44.07 19.90
CA THR A 23 -22.53 -44.13 19.83
C THR A 23 -23.04 -45.40 20.40
N SER A 24 -22.40 -46.55 20.05
CA SER A 24 -22.69 -47.85 20.58
C SER A 24 -22.36 -47.95 22.08
N LEU A 25 -21.32 -47.25 22.53
CA LEU A 25 -20.94 -47.17 23.93
C LEU A 25 -21.98 -46.42 24.77
N ASP A 26 -22.51 -45.31 24.27
CA ASP A 26 -23.60 -44.57 24.91
C ASP A 26 -24.90 -45.40 24.97
N ALA A 27 -25.22 -46.13 23.92
CA ALA A 27 -26.34 -47.04 23.90
C ALA A 27 -26.17 -48.15 24.97
N PHE A 28 -24.98 -48.72 25.12
CA PHE A 28 -24.64 -49.65 26.19
C PHE A 28 -24.85 -49.03 27.57
N ARG A 29 -24.39 -47.83 27.81
CA ARG A 29 -24.56 -47.12 29.09
C ARG A 29 -26.05 -47.02 29.46
N ILE A 30 -26.89 -46.62 28.49
CA ILE A 30 -28.33 -46.55 28.71
C ILE A 30 -28.94 -47.92 29.02
N ALA A 31 -28.56 -48.93 28.27
CA ALA A 31 -29.14 -50.26 28.38
C ALA A 31 -28.76 -51.01 29.70
N TYR A 32 -27.51 -50.87 30.16
CA TYR A 32 -26.99 -51.64 31.29
C TYR A 32 -26.74 -50.84 32.57
N LEU A 33 -26.49 -49.55 32.48
CA LEU A 33 -26.21 -48.68 33.62
C LEU A 33 -27.27 -47.55 33.78
N GLY A 34 -28.20 -47.42 32.84
CA GLY A 34 -29.31 -46.45 32.89
C GLY A 34 -30.35 -46.81 33.97
N ARG A 35 -31.19 -45.82 34.31
CA ARG A 35 -32.23 -45.98 35.38
C ARG A 35 -33.23 -47.11 35.13
N SER A 36 -33.50 -47.45 33.91
CA SER A 36 -34.39 -48.51 33.51
C SER A 36 -33.69 -49.88 33.23
N SER A 37 -32.38 -49.91 33.48
CA SER A 37 -31.59 -51.11 33.18
C SER A 37 -32.00 -52.33 34.06
N PRO A 38 -31.78 -53.58 33.56
CA PRO A 38 -32.04 -54.77 34.33
C PRO A 38 -31.34 -54.77 35.68
N LEU A 39 -30.17 -54.19 35.78
CA LEU A 39 -29.44 -54.08 37.05
C LEU A 39 -30.17 -53.15 38.04
N MET A 40 -30.65 -52.02 37.59
CA MET A 40 -31.39 -51.05 38.42
C MET A 40 -32.74 -51.61 38.85
N GLN A 41 -33.42 -52.43 38.01
CA GLN A 41 -34.66 -53.13 38.38
C GLN A 41 -34.44 -54.10 39.51
N VAL A 42 -33.28 -54.74 39.64
CA VAL A 42 -32.95 -55.61 40.80
C VAL A 42 -32.84 -54.75 42.07
N PHE A 43 -32.27 -53.54 42.01
CA PHE A 43 -32.24 -52.61 43.14
C PHE A 43 -33.65 -52.19 43.59
N ASP A 44 -34.54 -51.92 42.65
CA ASP A 44 -35.94 -51.55 42.96
C ASP A 44 -36.70 -52.72 43.61
N GLN A 45 -36.36 -53.99 43.29
CA GLN A 45 -36.98 -55.18 43.86
C GLN A 45 -36.41 -55.54 45.23
N LEU A 46 -35.25 -55.02 45.65
CA LEU A 46 -34.68 -55.31 46.98
C LEU A 46 -35.63 -55.03 48.13
N GLY A 47 -36.49 -53.98 47.99
CA GLY A 47 -37.48 -53.62 49.00
C GLY A 47 -38.60 -54.72 49.22
N LYS A 48 -38.78 -55.61 48.26
CA LYS A 48 -39.82 -56.66 48.27
C LYS A 48 -39.31 -58.00 48.80
N LEU A 49 -38.02 -58.17 49.06
CA LEU A 49 -37.37 -59.39 49.50
C LEU A 49 -37.46 -59.60 51.05
N ALA A 50 -37.25 -60.82 51.48
CA ALA A 50 -37.12 -61.15 52.91
C ALA A 50 -35.94 -60.36 53.53
N ARG A 51 -36.11 -59.94 54.78
CA ARG A 51 -35.14 -59.03 55.46
C ARG A 51 -33.73 -59.65 55.57
N GLU A 52 -33.62 -60.94 55.61
CA GLU A 52 -32.37 -61.69 55.73
C GLU A 52 -31.60 -61.79 54.41
N GLU A 53 -32.26 -61.75 53.26
CA GLU A 53 -31.64 -61.92 51.93
C GLU A 53 -31.15 -60.53 51.31
N ARG A 54 -31.75 -59.45 51.79
CA ARG A 54 -31.45 -58.08 51.25
C ARG A 54 -29.98 -57.74 51.30
N PRO A 55 -29.25 -57.96 52.39
CA PRO A 55 -27.82 -57.52 52.45
C PRO A 55 -26.95 -58.32 51.47
N ALA A 56 -27.17 -59.55 51.26
CA ALA A 56 -26.39 -60.41 50.37
C ALA A 56 -26.63 -60.04 48.89
N ILE A 57 -27.89 -59.85 48.49
CA ILE A 57 -28.25 -59.45 47.12
C ILE A 57 -27.83 -58.01 46.83
N GLY A 58 -28.04 -57.07 47.79
CA GLY A 58 -27.61 -55.67 47.65
C GLY A 58 -26.10 -55.54 47.51
N ARG A 59 -25.32 -56.32 48.28
CA ARG A 59 -23.83 -56.32 48.14
C ARG A 59 -23.44 -56.83 46.74
N ARG A 60 -24.03 -57.95 46.29
CA ARG A 60 -23.73 -58.52 44.97
C ARG A 60 -24.12 -57.54 43.82
N ALA A 61 -25.29 -56.92 43.91
CA ALA A 61 -25.75 -55.93 42.91
C ALA A 61 -24.76 -54.73 42.83
N ASN A 62 -24.27 -54.24 43.98
CA ASN A 62 -23.26 -53.18 43.99
C ASN A 62 -21.93 -53.65 43.40
N GLU A 63 -21.45 -54.84 43.68
CA GLU A 63 -20.24 -55.41 43.07
C GLU A 63 -20.36 -55.46 41.53
N VAL A 64 -21.51 -55.94 41.04
CA VAL A 64 -21.81 -56.03 39.60
C VAL A 64 -21.82 -54.59 39.00
N LYS A 65 -22.48 -53.65 39.66
CA LYS A 65 -22.52 -52.26 39.22
C LYS A 65 -21.12 -51.68 39.10
N GLN A 66 -20.31 -51.78 40.15
CA GLN A 66 -18.93 -51.26 40.16
C GLN A 66 -18.06 -51.96 39.09
N ALA A 67 -18.22 -53.26 38.90
CA ALA A 67 -17.50 -53.98 37.85
C ALA A 67 -17.86 -53.52 36.44
N LEU A 68 -19.17 -53.24 36.18
CA LEU A 68 -19.63 -52.73 34.90
C LEU A 68 -19.22 -51.27 34.65
N GLU A 69 -19.26 -50.43 35.71
CA GLU A 69 -18.79 -49.04 35.62
C GLU A 69 -17.30 -48.97 35.34
N ALA A 70 -16.50 -49.78 36.01
CA ALA A 70 -15.06 -49.90 35.79
C ALA A 70 -14.74 -50.38 34.34
N ALA A 71 -15.43 -51.44 33.90
CA ALA A 71 -15.24 -51.96 32.55
C ALA A 71 -15.68 -50.95 31.47
N PHE A 72 -16.78 -50.24 31.69
CA PHE A 72 -17.26 -49.15 30.82
C PHE A 72 -16.21 -48.02 30.71
N SER A 73 -15.69 -47.55 31.84
CA SER A 73 -14.64 -46.50 31.85
C SER A 73 -13.41 -46.94 31.07
N THR A 74 -12.91 -48.15 31.31
CA THR A 74 -11.76 -48.69 30.57
C THR A 74 -12.00 -48.74 29.06
N ARG A 75 -13.23 -49.17 28.64
CA ARG A 75 -13.60 -49.24 27.23
C ARG A 75 -13.71 -47.87 26.62
N SER A 76 -14.30 -46.90 27.32
CA SER A 76 -14.42 -45.52 26.92
C SER A 76 -13.02 -44.89 26.66
N ASP A 77 -12.11 -45.06 27.62
CA ASP A 77 -10.74 -44.55 27.46
C ASP A 77 -10.02 -45.17 26.27
N THR A 78 -10.19 -46.47 26.05
CA THR A 78 -9.60 -47.19 24.91
C THR A 78 -10.14 -46.69 23.57
N LEU A 79 -11.45 -46.47 23.47
CA LEU A 79 -12.09 -45.97 22.26
C LEU A 79 -11.67 -44.52 21.99
N HIS A 80 -11.62 -43.69 23.03
CA HIS A 80 -11.19 -42.31 22.92
C HIS A 80 -9.71 -42.19 22.46
N GLN A 81 -8.83 -42.98 23.06
CA GLN A 81 -7.41 -43.03 22.63
C GLN A 81 -7.28 -43.53 21.18
N SER A 82 -8.03 -44.54 20.79
CA SER A 82 -7.98 -45.05 19.41
C SER A 82 -8.55 -44.05 18.39
N ALA A 83 -9.59 -43.31 18.75
CA ALA A 83 -10.12 -42.20 17.93
C ALA A 83 -9.12 -41.06 17.78
N LEU A 84 -8.46 -40.68 18.86
CA LEU A 84 -7.41 -39.67 18.85
C LEU A 84 -6.22 -40.09 17.97
N LEU A 85 -5.77 -41.34 18.09
CA LEU A 85 -4.67 -41.83 17.25
C LEU A 85 -5.04 -41.86 15.76
N ARG A 86 -6.27 -42.18 15.41
CA ARG A 86 -6.76 -42.12 14.03
C ARG A 86 -6.79 -40.68 13.53
N SER A 87 -7.35 -39.75 14.31
CA SER A 87 -7.37 -38.32 13.96
C SER A 87 -5.96 -37.78 13.71
N LEU A 88 -5.00 -38.08 14.59
CA LEU A 88 -3.59 -37.69 14.42
C LEU A 88 -2.94 -38.25 13.15
N GLN A 89 -3.42 -39.40 12.65
CA GLN A 89 -2.93 -39.99 11.40
C GLN A 89 -3.61 -39.39 10.17
N THR A 90 -4.93 -39.20 10.21
CA THR A 90 -5.73 -38.76 9.07
C THR A 90 -5.69 -37.26 8.86
N GLU A 91 -5.53 -36.47 9.95
CA GLU A 91 -5.47 -35.03 9.94
C GLU A 91 -4.02 -34.50 9.96
N ARG A 92 -3.07 -35.34 9.58
CA ARG A 92 -1.67 -34.95 9.55
C ARG A 92 -1.43 -33.84 8.51
N LEU A 93 -1.09 -32.66 9.00
CA LEU A 93 -0.65 -31.54 8.17
C LEU A 93 0.83 -31.69 7.83
N ASP A 94 1.15 -31.54 6.56
CA ASP A 94 2.54 -31.46 6.13
C ASP A 94 3.07 -30.04 6.43
N VAL A 95 3.77 -29.90 7.55
CA VAL A 95 4.37 -28.63 8.00
C VAL A 95 5.58 -28.21 7.16
N THR A 96 6.05 -29.07 6.25
CA THR A 96 7.15 -28.72 5.32
C THR A 96 6.65 -27.97 4.10
N LEU A 97 5.34 -27.98 3.82
CA LEU A 97 4.76 -27.18 2.78
C LEU A 97 4.96 -25.69 3.09
N PRO A 98 5.41 -24.88 2.11
CA PRO A 98 5.56 -23.44 2.32
C PRO A 98 4.21 -22.84 2.70
N GLY A 99 4.21 -22.02 3.76
CA GLY A 99 3.04 -21.24 4.16
C GLY A 99 2.64 -20.24 3.07
N ARG A 100 1.44 -19.66 3.21
CA ARG A 100 1.02 -18.56 2.33
C ARG A 100 2.00 -17.39 2.49
N VAL A 101 2.76 -17.09 1.43
CA VAL A 101 3.67 -15.96 1.42
C VAL A 101 2.83 -14.68 1.47
N LEU A 102 3.06 -13.85 2.48
CA LEU A 102 2.45 -12.52 2.53
C LEU A 102 3.10 -11.65 1.45
N PRO A 103 2.31 -11.00 0.58
CA PRO A 103 2.87 -10.09 -0.41
C PRO A 103 3.59 -8.95 0.30
N LEU A 104 4.85 -8.74 -0.04
CA LEU A 104 5.61 -7.59 0.44
C LEU A 104 5.00 -6.32 -0.18
N GLY A 105 4.77 -5.31 0.66
CA GLY A 105 4.34 -4.00 0.18
C GLY A 105 5.36 -3.40 -0.79
N ARG A 106 4.88 -2.65 -1.78
CA ARG A 106 5.68 -1.96 -2.78
C ARG A 106 5.41 -0.46 -2.74
N LEU A 107 6.33 0.32 -3.26
CA LEU A 107 6.12 1.74 -3.40
C LEU A 107 5.18 2.03 -4.57
N HIS A 108 4.30 3.02 -4.39
CA HIS A 108 3.47 3.52 -5.48
C HIS A 108 4.35 4.02 -6.65
N PRO A 109 3.99 3.78 -7.93
CA PRO A 109 4.81 4.16 -9.09
C PRO A 109 5.15 5.66 -9.15
N ALA A 110 4.24 6.57 -8.76
CA ALA A 110 4.58 7.99 -8.63
C ALA A 110 5.70 8.25 -7.61
N THR A 111 5.70 7.52 -6.48
CA THR A 111 6.77 7.60 -5.47
C THR A 111 8.09 7.04 -6.00
N ILE A 112 8.05 5.95 -6.76
CA ILE A 112 9.25 5.39 -7.41
C ILE A 112 9.86 6.42 -8.36
N SER A 113 9.02 7.05 -9.21
CA SER A 113 9.45 8.09 -10.14
C SER A 113 10.06 9.28 -9.40
N LEU A 114 9.35 9.81 -8.40
CA LEU A 114 9.82 10.95 -7.61
C LEU A 114 11.17 10.66 -6.93
N ARG A 115 11.34 9.49 -6.32
CA ARG A 115 12.62 9.10 -5.69
C ARG A 115 13.76 9.00 -6.70
N ALA A 116 13.49 8.47 -7.90
CA ALA A 116 14.49 8.38 -8.96
C ALA A 116 14.94 9.78 -9.45
N ILE A 117 13.98 10.71 -9.62
CA ILE A 117 14.24 12.09 -10.02
C ILE A 117 15.03 12.83 -8.92
N VAL A 118 14.58 12.72 -7.67
CA VAL A 118 15.26 13.33 -6.51
C VAL A 118 16.70 12.83 -6.41
N ARG A 119 16.93 11.53 -6.58
CA ARG A 119 18.28 10.96 -6.55
C ARG A 119 19.17 11.52 -7.67
N ALA A 120 18.64 11.61 -8.89
CA ALA A 120 19.39 12.16 -10.03
C ALA A 120 19.84 13.60 -9.77
N PHE A 121 18.97 14.46 -9.21
CA PHE A 121 19.33 15.83 -8.86
C PHE A 121 20.22 15.94 -7.62
N ALA A 122 20.04 15.07 -6.62
CA ALA A 122 20.92 15.02 -5.45
C ALA A 122 22.38 14.71 -5.85
N ASP A 123 22.57 13.76 -6.78
CA ASP A 123 23.88 13.42 -7.35
C ASP A 123 24.49 14.59 -8.16
N MET A 124 23.68 15.58 -8.53
CA MET A 124 24.11 16.82 -9.20
C MET A 124 24.31 17.99 -8.21
N GLY A 125 24.17 17.72 -6.90
CA GLY A 125 24.37 18.70 -5.83
C GLY A 125 23.15 19.57 -5.52
N PHE A 126 21.94 19.16 -5.91
CA PHE A 126 20.71 19.86 -5.53
C PHE A 126 20.14 19.30 -4.23
N GLN A 127 19.68 20.20 -3.36
CA GLN A 127 19.04 19.88 -2.09
C GLN A 127 17.51 19.86 -2.23
N VAL A 128 16.84 18.99 -1.49
CA VAL A 128 15.37 18.93 -1.47
C VAL A 128 14.82 19.99 -0.52
N TYR A 129 13.97 20.85 -1.02
CA TYR A 129 13.21 21.82 -0.23
C TYR A 129 11.71 21.56 -0.40
N ARG A 130 10.97 21.56 0.70
CA ARG A 130 9.51 21.37 0.69
C ARG A 130 8.82 22.66 1.05
N SER A 131 7.80 23.01 0.29
CA SER A 131 6.94 24.18 0.52
C SER A 131 5.48 23.75 0.75
N PRO A 132 4.66 24.62 1.34
CA PRO A 132 3.24 24.34 1.56
C PRO A 132 2.48 24.03 0.28
N GLU A 133 1.41 23.22 0.40
CA GLU A 133 0.49 22.92 -0.71
C GLU A 133 -0.65 23.94 -0.79
N VAL A 134 -1.02 24.52 0.34
CA VAL A 134 -1.97 25.62 0.46
C VAL A 134 -1.18 26.92 0.60
N GLU A 135 -1.39 27.83 -0.32
CA GLU A 135 -0.61 29.06 -0.42
C GLU A 135 -1.52 30.27 -0.60
N THR A 136 -0.98 31.44 -0.26
CA THR A 136 -1.65 32.71 -0.60
C THR A 136 -1.52 33.00 -2.09
N ASP A 137 -2.44 33.80 -2.62
CA ASP A 137 -2.41 34.31 -4.00
C ASP A 137 -1.11 35.08 -4.28
N GLU A 138 -0.60 35.77 -3.27
CA GLU A 138 0.67 36.47 -3.36
C GLU A 138 1.83 35.52 -3.71
N TYR A 139 1.96 34.40 -3.01
CA TYR A 139 3.01 33.40 -3.28
C TYR A 139 2.76 32.61 -4.57
N ASN A 140 1.50 32.24 -4.83
CA ASN A 140 1.17 31.49 -6.04
C ASN A 140 1.36 32.30 -7.31
N PHE A 141 1.14 33.61 -7.27
CA PHE A 141 1.11 34.46 -8.45
C PHE A 141 1.87 35.79 -8.31
N GLY A 142 1.53 36.63 -7.32
CA GLY A 142 2.04 37.99 -7.19
C GLY A 142 3.56 38.08 -7.19
N LEU A 143 4.21 37.33 -6.31
CA LEU A 143 5.69 37.29 -6.17
C LEU A 143 6.37 36.59 -7.36
N LEU A 144 5.63 35.88 -8.18
CA LEU A 144 6.10 35.21 -9.40
C LEU A 144 5.86 36.08 -10.67
N ASN A 145 5.78 37.40 -10.49
CA ASN A 145 5.57 38.33 -11.60
C ASN A 145 4.21 38.19 -12.32
N MET A 146 3.18 37.76 -11.58
CA MET A 146 1.79 37.69 -12.07
C MET A 146 0.87 38.54 -11.20
N PRO A 147 0.82 39.87 -11.41
CA PRO A 147 -0.11 40.76 -10.71
C PRO A 147 -1.57 40.37 -10.94
N PRO A 148 -2.54 40.93 -10.17
CA PRO A 148 -3.94 40.48 -10.22
C PRO A 148 -4.57 40.44 -11.61
N ASP A 149 -4.24 41.41 -12.47
CA ASP A 149 -4.83 41.53 -13.81
C ASP A 149 -3.99 40.84 -14.92
N HIS A 150 -3.03 40.02 -14.54
CA HIS A 150 -2.15 39.37 -15.52
C HIS A 150 -2.86 38.22 -16.23
N PRO A 151 -2.94 38.19 -17.60
CA PRO A 151 -3.68 37.18 -18.35
C PRO A 151 -3.22 35.71 -18.07
N ALA A 152 -1.97 35.52 -17.70
CA ALA A 152 -1.43 34.21 -17.39
C ALA A 152 -2.10 33.55 -16.18
N ARG A 153 -2.79 34.30 -15.32
CA ARG A 153 -3.54 33.71 -14.18
C ARG A 153 -4.66 32.80 -14.64
N ASP A 154 -5.36 33.19 -15.72
CA ASP A 154 -6.44 32.41 -16.29
C ASP A 154 -5.98 31.06 -16.90
N MET A 155 -4.69 30.94 -17.18
CA MET A 155 -4.09 29.70 -17.71
C MET A 155 -3.87 28.62 -16.65
N TRP A 156 -4.03 28.94 -15.36
CA TRP A 156 -3.66 28.05 -14.24
C TRP A 156 -4.88 27.48 -13.50
N ASP A 157 -5.99 27.28 -14.11
CA ASP A 157 -7.19 26.60 -13.56
C ASP A 157 -7.08 26.24 -12.05
N THR A 158 -7.13 27.27 -11.18
CA THR A 158 -6.71 27.18 -9.77
C THR A 158 -7.89 26.86 -8.86
N PHE A 159 -7.72 25.93 -7.92
CA PHE A 159 -8.68 25.69 -6.84
C PHE A 159 -8.51 26.73 -5.72
N TYR A 160 -9.50 27.60 -5.57
CA TYR A 160 -9.57 28.55 -4.46
C TYR A 160 -10.28 27.91 -3.26
N THR A 161 -9.89 28.32 -2.06
CA THR A 161 -10.54 27.93 -0.80
C THR A 161 -11.65 28.89 -0.43
N SER A 162 -12.37 28.59 0.67
CA SER A 162 -13.33 29.55 1.25
C SER A 162 -12.66 30.74 1.95
N MET A 163 -11.36 30.69 2.19
CA MET A 163 -10.59 31.81 2.71
C MET A 163 -10.18 32.73 1.55
N PRO A 164 -10.41 34.06 1.66
CA PRO A 164 -9.98 34.99 0.63
C PRO A 164 -8.48 34.88 0.35
N GLU A 165 -8.09 35.00 -0.91
CA GLU A 165 -6.70 34.99 -1.36
C GLU A 165 -5.87 33.75 -0.98
N VAL A 166 -6.54 32.62 -0.67
CA VAL A 166 -5.89 31.34 -0.36
C VAL A 166 -6.34 30.28 -1.35
N SER A 167 -5.38 29.58 -1.95
CA SER A 167 -5.65 28.54 -2.95
C SER A 167 -4.73 27.33 -2.80
N LEU A 168 -5.12 26.22 -3.38
CA LEU A 168 -4.22 25.10 -3.61
C LEU A 168 -3.24 25.50 -4.72
N ARG A 169 -1.96 25.21 -4.54
CA ARG A 169 -0.94 25.59 -5.51
C ARG A 169 -1.14 24.87 -6.86
N PRO A 170 -1.22 25.61 -7.99
CA PRO A 170 -1.31 24.99 -9.33
C PRO A 170 0.07 24.58 -9.89
N HIS A 171 1.15 24.94 -9.22
CA HIS A 171 2.55 24.64 -9.55
C HIS A 171 3.41 24.70 -8.28
N THR A 172 4.63 24.18 -8.34
CA THR A 172 5.56 24.21 -7.19
C THR A 172 6.41 25.49 -7.10
N SER A 173 6.23 26.43 -8.01
CA SER A 173 7.02 27.67 -8.10
C SER A 173 6.95 28.60 -6.88
N PRO A 174 5.87 28.64 -6.06
CA PRO A 174 5.90 29.36 -4.77
C PRO A 174 7.09 28.98 -3.89
N GLY A 175 7.48 27.71 -3.96
CA GLY A 175 8.64 27.20 -3.23
C GLY A 175 9.96 27.90 -3.60
N GLN A 176 10.08 28.45 -4.82
CA GLN A 176 11.25 29.27 -5.21
C GLN A 176 11.37 30.49 -4.31
N ILE A 177 10.26 31.19 -4.08
CA ILE A 177 10.24 32.38 -3.21
C ILE A 177 10.61 32.03 -1.78
N HIS A 178 10.02 30.91 -1.25
CA HIS A 178 10.31 30.46 0.09
C HIS A 178 11.79 30.14 0.27
N VAL A 179 12.37 29.32 -0.61
CA VAL A 179 13.79 28.94 -0.50
C VAL A 179 14.72 30.12 -0.73
N MET A 180 14.39 31.02 -1.65
CA MET A 180 15.19 32.24 -1.89
C MET A 180 15.18 33.12 -0.65
N ARG A 181 14.03 33.43 -0.06
CA ARG A 181 13.92 34.25 1.16
C ARG A 181 14.62 33.63 2.36
N GLN A 182 14.68 32.31 2.42
CA GLN A 182 15.35 31.61 3.53
C GLN A 182 16.89 31.70 3.43
N TYR A 183 17.45 31.66 2.21
CA TYR A 183 18.87 31.49 2.02
C TYR A 183 19.58 32.74 1.43
N ALA A 184 18.82 33.73 0.95
CA ALA A 184 19.45 34.93 0.42
C ALA A 184 20.43 35.60 1.45
N PRO A 185 21.62 36.03 1.02
CA PRO A 185 22.14 36.08 -0.34
C PRO A 185 22.99 34.88 -0.77
N GLU A 186 22.94 33.76 -0.06
CA GLU A 186 23.75 32.58 -0.35
C GLU A 186 23.32 31.91 -1.67
N PRO A 187 24.24 31.27 -2.42
CA PRO A 187 23.89 30.52 -3.61
C PRO A 187 22.96 29.35 -3.30
N ILE A 188 21.99 29.10 -4.18
CA ILE A 188 21.00 28.03 -4.04
C ILE A 188 21.13 27.01 -5.17
N ARG A 189 21.04 25.74 -4.84
CA ARG A 189 20.71 24.62 -5.73
C ARG A 189 19.66 23.78 -5.05
N ALA A 190 18.41 23.96 -5.41
CA ALA A 190 17.29 23.30 -4.77
C ALA A 190 16.37 22.61 -5.78
N ILE A 191 15.76 21.53 -5.35
CA ILE A 191 14.60 20.92 -6.01
C ILE A 191 13.40 20.99 -5.08
N LEU A 192 12.25 21.29 -5.64
CA LEU A 192 11.00 21.61 -4.95
C LEU A 192 9.93 20.58 -5.38
N PRO A 193 9.98 19.35 -4.82
CA PRO A 193 8.96 18.35 -5.11
C PRO A 193 7.69 18.62 -4.34
N GLY A 194 6.54 18.39 -4.97
CA GLY A 194 5.26 18.45 -4.30
C GLY A 194 4.07 18.20 -5.18
N MET A 195 2.92 18.01 -4.52
CA MET A 195 1.63 17.87 -5.17
C MET A 195 1.16 19.22 -5.68
N CYS A 196 0.57 19.25 -6.87
CA CYS A 196 -0.06 20.40 -7.50
C CYS A 196 -1.50 20.08 -7.86
N TYR A 197 -2.34 21.10 -7.94
CA TYR A 197 -3.77 20.99 -8.11
C TYR A 197 -4.26 21.96 -9.18
N ARG A 198 -4.97 21.44 -10.20
CA ARG A 198 -5.54 22.27 -11.26
C ARG A 198 -6.97 21.84 -11.54
N TYR A 199 -7.85 22.80 -11.70
CA TYR A 199 -9.25 22.59 -12.07
C TYR A 199 -9.37 22.32 -13.57
N GLU A 200 -8.78 21.21 -14.03
CA GLU A 200 -8.77 20.81 -15.43
C GLU A 200 -9.74 19.64 -15.67
N GLN A 201 -10.21 19.52 -16.91
CA GLN A 201 -10.96 18.32 -17.32
C GLN A 201 -10.01 17.11 -17.36
N ILE A 202 -10.35 16.10 -16.55
CA ILE A 202 -9.59 14.84 -16.46
C ILE A 202 -9.62 14.10 -17.78
N ASN A 203 -8.45 13.67 -18.28
CA ASN A 203 -8.32 12.84 -19.46
C ASN A 203 -7.02 11.99 -19.38
N ALA A 204 -6.68 11.24 -20.43
CA ALA A 204 -5.50 10.38 -20.45
C ALA A 204 -4.15 11.12 -20.21
N ARG A 205 -4.12 12.46 -20.35
CA ARG A 205 -2.91 13.29 -20.24
C ARG A 205 -2.96 14.33 -19.13
N LYS A 206 -4.13 14.53 -18.51
CA LYS A 206 -4.38 15.56 -17.49
C LYS A 206 -5.14 14.97 -16.31
N GLU A 207 -4.73 15.35 -15.12
CA GLU A 207 -5.36 14.98 -13.86
C GLU A 207 -5.49 16.24 -12.98
N THR A 208 -6.48 16.27 -12.10
CA THR A 208 -6.72 17.41 -11.19
C THR A 208 -5.64 17.54 -10.12
N GLN A 209 -4.99 16.45 -9.77
CA GLN A 209 -3.84 16.42 -8.86
C GLN A 209 -2.70 15.62 -9.49
N PHE A 210 -1.49 16.13 -9.39
CA PHE A 210 -0.30 15.50 -9.94
C PHE A 210 0.95 15.96 -9.18
N ASN A 211 2.00 15.15 -9.23
CA ASN A 211 3.27 15.55 -8.63
C ASN A 211 4.10 16.37 -9.63
N GLN A 212 4.58 17.49 -9.17
CA GLN A 212 5.54 18.32 -9.89
C GLN A 212 6.84 18.41 -9.08
N LEU A 213 7.95 18.49 -9.78
CA LEU A 213 9.22 18.83 -9.20
C LEU A 213 9.75 20.05 -9.98
N GLU A 214 10.14 21.07 -9.25
CA GLU A 214 10.79 22.23 -9.81
C GLU A 214 12.25 22.28 -9.38
N VAL A 215 13.11 22.70 -10.29
CA VAL A 215 14.54 22.86 -10.08
C VAL A 215 14.82 24.33 -10.03
N LEU A 216 15.58 24.79 -9.04
CA LEU A 216 16.05 26.18 -8.90
C LEU A 216 17.54 26.19 -8.65
N ALA A 217 18.24 27.01 -9.41
CA ALA A 217 19.61 27.40 -9.09
C ALA A 217 19.74 28.94 -9.13
N VAL A 218 20.29 29.52 -8.08
CA VAL A 218 20.57 30.96 -7.97
C VAL A 218 22.01 31.13 -7.52
N GLY A 219 22.72 32.04 -8.16
CA GLY A 219 24.12 32.31 -7.83
C GLY A 219 24.69 33.42 -8.67
N LYS A 220 26.00 33.69 -8.52
CA LYS A 220 26.70 34.61 -9.38
C LYS A 220 26.98 33.97 -10.73
N ASN A 221 26.70 34.69 -11.82
CA ASN A 221 27.02 34.27 -13.19
C ASN A 221 26.35 32.97 -13.65
N ILE A 222 25.18 32.63 -13.13
CA ILE A 222 24.36 31.51 -13.64
C ILE A 222 23.83 31.88 -15.02
N THR A 223 23.96 30.98 -16.00
CA THR A 223 23.65 31.23 -17.41
C THR A 223 22.59 30.26 -17.95
N LEU A 224 22.03 30.60 -19.11
CA LEU A 224 21.16 29.68 -19.88
C LEU A 224 21.92 28.39 -20.29
N GLY A 225 23.25 28.46 -20.45
CA GLY A 225 24.11 27.31 -20.69
C GLY A 225 24.09 26.32 -19.51
N ASP A 226 24.11 26.82 -18.28
CA ASP A 226 24.03 26.00 -17.06
C ASP A 226 22.67 25.32 -16.95
N LEU A 227 21.57 26.01 -17.28
CA LEU A 227 20.24 25.41 -17.36
C LEU A 227 20.21 24.26 -18.36
N LYS A 228 20.68 24.51 -19.61
CA LYS A 228 20.71 23.47 -20.65
C LYS A 228 21.59 22.29 -20.25
N GLY A 229 22.73 22.54 -19.66
CA GLY A 229 23.63 21.51 -19.13
C GLY A 229 22.97 20.65 -18.05
N THR A 230 22.33 21.31 -17.08
CA THR A 230 21.63 20.66 -15.97
C THR A 230 20.49 19.76 -16.47
N VAL A 231 19.63 20.28 -17.35
CA VAL A 231 18.51 19.49 -17.92
C VAL A 231 19.03 18.32 -18.75
N SER A 232 20.09 18.52 -19.52
CA SER A 232 20.68 17.45 -20.35
C SER A 232 21.37 16.38 -19.50
N ASP A 233 22.06 16.76 -18.43
CA ASP A 233 22.67 15.78 -17.51
C ASP A 233 21.60 15.00 -16.74
N PHE A 234 20.55 15.67 -16.28
CA PHE A 234 19.38 15.01 -15.70
C PHE A 234 18.75 13.96 -16.64
N ALA A 235 18.54 14.34 -17.90
CA ALA A 235 17.99 13.43 -18.91
C ALA A 235 18.87 12.17 -19.07
N ARG A 236 20.20 12.36 -19.18
CA ARG A 236 21.16 11.25 -19.31
C ARG A 236 21.19 10.32 -18.10
N ARG A 237 21.11 10.88 -16.90
CA ARG A 237 21.07 10.08 -15.65
C ARG A 237 19.82 9.23 -15.55
N LEU A 238 18.70 9.73 -16.04
CA LEU A 238 17.41 9.06 -15.90
C LEU A 238 17.11 8.06 -17.04
N PHE A 239 17.54 8.40 -18.28
CA PHE A 239 17.16 7.67 -19.49
C PHE A 239 18.37 7.09 -20.28
N GLY A 240 19.59 7.35 -19.81
CA GLY A 240 20.81 6.86 -20.43
C GLY A 240 21.54 7.90 -21.28
N GLN A 241 22.82 7.64 -21.56
CA GLN A 241 23.78 8.60 -22.12
C GLN A 241 23.43 9.14 -23.52
N ASN A 242 22.65 8.37 -24.29
CA ASN A 242 22.35 8.70 -25.69
C ASN A 242 21.10 9.58 -25.87
N ILE A 243 20.39 9.90 -24.79
CA ILE A 243 19.17 10.76 -24.86
C ILE A 243 19.53 12.17 -25.35
N ARG A 244 18.78 12.66 -26.31
CA ARG A 244 18.91 14.03 -26.80
C ARG A 244 17.87 14.93 -26.16
N THR A 245 18.23 16.17 -25.90
CA THR A 245 17.35 17.23 -25.39
C THR A 245 17.21 18.33 -26.42
N ARG A 246 16.00 18.92 -26.49
CA ARG A 246 15.71 20.07 -27.35
C ARG A 246 15.04 21.15 -26.52
N PHE A 247 15.38 22.41 -26.80
CA PHE A 247 14.77 23.57 -26.17
C PHE A 247 14.06 24.41 -27.24
N ARG A 248 12.82 24.80 -26.94
CA ARG A 248 11.99 25.65 -27.79
C ARG A 248 11.66 26.93 -27.04
N ALA A 249 11.75 28.07 -27.71
CA ALA A 249 11.33 29.35 -27.11
C ALA A 249 9.88 29.28 -26.67
N SER A 250 9.58 29.79 -25.48
CA SER A 250 8.24 29.88 -24.91
C SER A 250 8.12 31.11 -24.02
N TYR A 251 6.98 31.32 -23.40
CA TYR A 251 6.76 32.44 -22.49
C TYR A 251 6.21 31.96 -21.15
N PHE A 252 6.87 32.36 -20.06
CA PHE A 252 6.37 32.23 -18.70
C PHE A 252 6.64 33.56 -17.95
N PRO A 253 5.66 34.08 -17.18
CA PRO A 253 5.82 35.37 -16.50
C PRO A 253 7.02 35.45 -15.53
N PHE A 254 7.35 34.32 -14.93
CA PHE A 254 8.38 34.17 -13.88
C PHE A 254 9.77 33.85 -14.43
N THR A 255 9.95 33.74 -15.76
CA THR A 255 11.25 33.49 -16.39
C THR A 255 11.47 34.37 -17.62
N GLU A 256 12.73 34.81 -17.86
CA GLU A 256 13.13 35.56 -19.03
C GLU A 256 14.66 35.40 -19.28
N PRO A 257 15.06 34.74 -20.41
CA PRO A 257 14.25 34.11 -21.41
C PRO A 257 13.61 32.80 -20.91
N SER A 258 12.46 32.47 -21.50
CA SER A 258 11.70 31.24 -21.21
C SER A 258 11.84 30.25 -22.35
N ALA A 259 11.78 28.96 -22.01
CA ALA A 259 11.78 27.88 -22.97
C ALA A 259 10.96 26.70 -22.46
N GLU A 260 10.45 25.89 -23.36
CA GLU A 260 10.05 24.53 -23.10
C GLU A 260 11.18 23.58 -23.47
N TYR A 261 11.29 22.47 -22.74
CA TYR A 261 12.29 21.45 -23.07
C TYR A 261 11.66 20.10 -23.33
N ASP A 262 12.17 19.47 -24.37
CA ASP A 262 11.71 18.17 -24.83
C ASP A 262 12.84 17.16 -24.72
N PHE A 263 12.45 15.90 -24.46
CA PHE A 263 13.35 14.77 -24.60
C PHE A 263 13.02 13.98 -25.88
N GLU A 264 14.03 13.41 -26.49
CA GLU A 264 13.85 12.50 -27.61
C GLU A 264 12.91 11.36 -27.20
N CYS A 265 11.99 11.02 -28.10
CA CYS A 265 11.03 9.95 -27.81
C CYS A 265 11.76 8.60 -27.74
N LEU A 266 11.78 8.01 -26.55
CA LEU A 266 12.41 6.73 -26.27
C LEU A 266 11.75 5.53 -26.98
N LEU A 267 10.47 5.65 -27.36
CA LEU A 267 9.73 4.59 -28.01
C LEU A 267 10.13 4.41 -29.48
N CYS A 268 10.39 5.51 -30.18
CA CYS A 268 10.73 5.50 -31.60
C CYS A 268 12.16 5.95 -31.88
N ASN A 269 12.95 6.26 -30.84
CA ASN A 269 14.31 6.79 -30.96
C ASN A 269 14.38 7.97 -31.94
N GLY A 270 13.46 8.94 -31.76
CA GLY A 270 13.39 10.17 -32.56
C GLY A 270 12.81 10.00 -33.96
N LYS A 271 12.40 8.81 -34.40
CA LYS A 271 11.86 8.56 -35.75
C LYS A 271 10.44 9.02 -35.97
N GLY A 272 9.69 9.27 -34.90
CA GLY A 272 8.27 9.58 -34.91
C GLY A 272 7.37 8.35 -34.68
N CYS A 273 6.38 8.48 -33.82
CA CYS A 273 5.36 7.47 -33.53
C CYS A 273 4.07 8.17 -33.02
N THR A 274 3.03 7.41 -32.82
CA THR A 274 1.74 7.92 -32.31
C THR A 274 1.86 8.61 -30.96
N VAL A 275 2.73 8.11 -30.06
CA VAL A 275 2.93 8.68 -28.72
C VAL A 275 3.53 10.09 -28.77
N CYS A 276 4.52 10.32 -29.63
CA CYS A 276 5.11 11.64 -29.84
C CYS A 276 4.42 12.46 -30.94
N ALA A 277 3.23 12.07 -31.38
CA ALA A 277 2.50 12.69 -32.48
C ALA A 277 3.40 12.89 -33.74
N TRP A 278 4.21 11.87 -34.05
CA TRP A 278 5.12 11.81 -35.19
C TRP A 278 6.27 12.82 -35.19
N THR A 279 6.41 13.62 -34.09
CA THR A 279 7.47 14.64 -33.98
C THR A 279 8.84 14.07 -33.62
N GLY A 280 8.91 12.87 -33.04
CA GLY A 280 10.14 12.31 -32.46
C GLY A 280 10.52 12.89 -31.09
N TRP A 281 9.77 13.83 -30.56
CA TRP A 281 10.04 14.57 -29.31
C TRP A 281 8.86 14.53 -28.36
N LEU A 282 9.17 14.54 -27.06
CA LEU A 282 8.19 14.54 -25.98
C LEU A 282 8.48 15.72 -25.05
N GLU A 283 7.52 16.61 -24.92
CA GLU A 283 7.59 17.74 -24.00
C GLU A 283 7.61 17.24 -22.55
N ILE A 284 8.58 17.74 -21.79
CA ILE A 284 8.78 17.39 -20.38
C ILE A 284 8.30 18.50 -19.47
N GLY A 285 8.61 19.76 -19.82
CA GLY A 285 8.17 20.89 -19.02
C GLY A 285 8.73 22.23 -19.48
N GLY A 286 8.40 23.26 -18.71
CA GLY A 286 8.89 24.61 -18.90
C GLY A 286 10.17 24.89 -18.13
N CYS A 287 10.99 25.78 -18.64
CA CYS A 287 12.21 26.24 -17.99
C CYS A 287 12.57 27.67 -18.42
N GLY A 288 13.53 28.30 -17.74
CA GLY A 288 14.03 29.60 -18.12
C GLY A 288 14.98 30.22 -17.10
N MET A 289 15.52 31.37 -17.41
CA MET A 289 16.24 32.17 -16.43
C MET A 289 15.23 32.86 -15.51
N VAL A 290 15.46 32.83 -14.23
CA VAL A 290 14.56 33.44 -13.23
C VAL A 290 14.43 34.95 -13.52
N HIS A 291 13.18 35.42 -13.65
CA HIS A 291 12.90 36.82 -13.95
C HIS A 291 13.50 37.74 -12.86
N PRO A 292 14.07 38.90 -13.22
CA PRO A 292 14.67 39.83 -12.25
C PRO A 292 13.74 40.21 -11.09
N ILE A 293 12.45 40.44 -11.38
CA ILE A 293 11.43 40.73 -10.35
C ILE A 293 11.29 39.55 -9.36
N VAL A 294 11.32 38.32 -9.84
CA VAL A 294 11.22 37.12 -8.99
C VAL A 294 12.46 36.98 -8.10
N LEU A 295 13.65 37.24 -8.63
CA LEU A 295 14.89 37.31 -7.84
C LEU A 295 14.78 38.39 -6.74
N GLN A 296 14.28 39.56 -7.07
CA GLN A 296 14.07 40.68 -6.13
C GLN A 296 13.08 40.29 -5.03
N ASN A 297 11.95 39.69 -5.39
CA ASN A 297 10.94 39.23 -4.46
C ASN A 297 11.48 38.11 -3.54
N GLY A 298 12.45 37.34 -4.03
CA GLY A 298 13.19 36.33 -3.29
C GLY A 298 14.34 36.87 -2.42
N GLY A 299 14.63 38.18 -2.49
CA GLY A 299 15.67 38.80 -1.67
C GLY A 299 17.07 38.86 -2.33
N TYR A 300 17.17 38.56 -3.63
CA TYR A 300 18.41 38.62 -4.39
C TYR A 300 18.48 39.91 -5.23
N ASP A 301 19.65 40.54 -5.26
CA ASP A 301 19.95 41.67 -6.13
C ASP A 301 20.19 41.16 -7.58
N PRO A 302 19.27 41.44 -8.55
CA PRO A 302 19.42 40.93 -9.92
C PRO A 302 20.63 41.51 -10.67
N ALA A 303 21.26 42.58 -10.17
CA ALA A 303 22.51 43.10 -10.73
C ALA A 303 23.74 42.23 -10.37
N LYS A 304 23.63 41.41 -9.31
CA LYS A 304 24.73 40.55 -8.80
C LYS A 304 24.48 39.09 -8.95
N PHE A 305 23.21 38.68 -9.00
CA PHE A 305 22.78 37.30 -9.03
C PHE A 305 21.91 37.03 -10.25
N SER A 306 22.05 35.85 -10.77
CA SER A 306 21.20 35.29 -11.79
C SER A 306 20.77 33.89 -11.36
N GLY A 307 19.77 33.33 -12.00
CA GLY A 307 19.28 31.97 -11.68
C GLY A 307 18.52 31.37 -12.83
N PHE A 308 18.32 30.08 -12.76
CA PHE A 308 17.41 29.38 -13.66
C PHE A 308 16.42 28.51 -12.86
N ALA A 309 15.26 28.28 -13.49
CA ALA A 309 14.28 27.33 -13.00
C ALA A 309 13.81 26.37 -14.12
N ALA A 310 13.41 25.16 -13.75
CA ALA A 310 12.83 24.19 -14.67
C ALA A 310 11.81 23.33 -13.91
N GLY A 311 10.58 23.19 -14.47
CA GLY A 311 9.53 22.37 -13.89
C GLY A 311 9.33 21.09 -14.69
N LEU A 312 8.94 19.98 -14.01
CA LEU A 312 8.58 18.71 -14.63
C LEU A 312 7.52 17.97 -13.82
N GLY A 313 6.62 17.25 -14.53
CA GLY A 313 5.66 16.33 -13.92
C GLY A 313 6.29 14.97 -13.68
N THR A 314 6.21 14.46 -12.46
CA THR A 314 6.87 13.18 -12.12
C THR A 314 6.15 11.98 -12.72
N GLU A 315 4.82 12.01 -12.81
CA GLU A 315 4.02 10.99 -13.51
C GLU A 315 4.37 10.93 -14.99
N ARG A 316 4.60 12.11 -15.63
CA ARG A 316 4.99 12.18 -17.03
C ARG A 316 6.29 11.43 -17.31
N ILE A 317 7.26 11.56 -16.43
CA ILE A 317 8.53 10.82 -16.49
C ILE A 317 8.30 9.30 -16.39
N MET A 318 7.45 8.87 -15.46
CA MET A 318 7.10 7.46 -15.28
C MET A 318 6.35 6.90 -16.48
N MET A 319 5.38 7.65 -17.02
CA MET A 319 4.65 7.30 -18.23
C MET A 319 5.60 7.06 -19.41
N LEU A 320 6.57 7.96 -19.60
CA LEU A 320 7.57 7.83 -20.66
C LEU A 320 8.47 6.62 -20.48
N LYS A 321 8.94 6.38 -19.26
CA LYS A 321 9.87 5.30 -18.94
C LYS A 321 9.23 3.92 -19.07
N HIS A 322 7.96 3.79 -18.68
CA HIS A 322 7.24 2.51 -18.58
C HIS A 322 6.13 2.34 -19.62
N ARG A 323 6.01 3.28 -20.59
CA ARG A 323 5.01 3.24 -21.66
C ARG A 323 3.57 3.23 -21.13
N ILE A 324 3.31 3.98 -20.06
CA ILE A 324 1.97 4.13 -19.49
C ILE A 324 1.21 5.13 -20.34
N GLU A 325 0.05 4.73 -20.87
CA GLU A 325 -0.69 5.54 -21.84
C GLU A 325 -1.65 6.54 -21.19
N ASP A 326 -2.01 6.30 -19.93
CA ASP A 326 -3.05 7.06 -19.24
C ASP A 326 -2.60 7.43 -17.81
N ILE A 327 -2.58 8.76 -17.53
CA ILE A 327 -2.19 9.28 -16.21
C ILE A 327 -3.16 8.87 -15.09
N ARG A 328 -4.43 8.61 -15.42
CA ARG A 328 -5.46 8.22 -14.45
C ARG A 328 -5.16 6.91 -13.76
N TYR A 329 -4.33 6.03 -14.33
CA TYR A 329 -3.90 4.78 -13.69
C TYR A 329 -3.15 5.00 -12.39
N PHE A 330 -2.44 6.13 -12.24
CA PHE A 330 -1.75 6.45 -10.99
C PHE A 330 -2.71 6.74 -9.83
N TRP A 331 -3.95 7.14 -10.12
CA TRP A 331 -4.93 7.58 -9.12
C TRP A 331 -6.16 6.67 -9.01
N SER A 332 -6.33 5.74 -9.95
CA SER A 332 -7.47 4.81 -9.95
C SER A 332 -7.42 3.73 -8.86
N ASN A 333 -6.28 3.57 -8.19
CA ASN A 333 -6.05 2.55 -7.17
C ASN A 333 -6.31 1.11 -7.67
N ASP A 334 -6.11 0.86 -8.97
CA ASP A 334 -6.24 -0.47 -9.55
C ASP A 334 -4.99 -1.30 -9.24
N LEU A 335 -5.15 -2.34 -8.41
CA LEU A 335 -4.07 -3.23 -8.00
C LEU A 335 -3.39 -3.91 -9.19
N ARG A 336 -4.11 -4.23 -10.27
CA ARG A 336 -3.54 -4.84 -11.48
C ARG A 336 -2.52 -3.93 -12.16
N PHE A 337 -2.69 -2.61 -12.00
CA PHE A 337 -1.71 -1.63 -12.45
C PHE A 337 -0.57 -1.49 -11.45
N LEU A 338 -0.90 -1.30 -10.17
CA LEU A 338 0.09 -1.02 -9.13
C LEU A 338 1.08 -2.19 -8.89
N GLU A 339 0.63 -3.43 -9.04
CA GLU A 339 1.45 -4.63 -8.87
C GLU A 339 2.49 -4.85 -9.97
N GLN A 340 2.46 -4.09 -11.07
CA GLN A 340 3.44 -4.16 -12.15
C GLN A 340 4.77 -3.47 -11.82
N PHE A 341 4.83 -2.72 -10.70
CA PHE A 341 5.97 -1.87 -10.33
C PHE A 341 6.64 -2.23 -8.99
#